data_5947e1a83ca3c51abc9d618a45c030e8
#
_entry.id   5947e1a83ca3c51abc9d618a45c030e8
#
_cell.length_a   1.000
_cell.length_b   1.000
_cell.length_c   1.000
_cell.angle_alpha   90.00
_cell.angle_beta   90.00
_cell.angle_gamma   90.00
#
_symmetry.space_group_name_H-M   'P 1'
#
loop_
_entity.id
_entity.type
_entity.pdbx_description
1 polymer ?
#
loop_
_entity_poly.entity_id
_entity_poly.type
_entity_poly.pdbx_seq_one_letter_code
_entity_poly.pdbx_strand_id
1 'polypeptide(L)'
;MSDTGRNQGNTFRLTMAALISFSEGENVICVHRTPAERDRAFNMAANALICTDWVEISRNKLVNKVNNGTLEFMSLRTFDNSVENGCLNGRRQSIRRDEGCWDFNNKQNLKYVR
;
A
#
# COMPACT_ATOMS: atom_id res chain seq x y z
N MET A 1 17.66 -16.21 7.89
CA MET A 1 17.84 -16.20 6.67
C MET A 1 16.70 -16.46 5.91
N SER A 2 16.14 -17.56 6.05
CA SER A 2 14.99 -17.89 5.28
C SER A 2 13.85 -16.94 5.56
N ASP A 3 13.75 -16.39 6.77
CA ASP A 3 12.68 -15.45 7.06
C ASP A 3 12.78 -14.20 6.23
N THR A 4 13.98 -13.72 6.03
CA THR A 4 14.18 -12.53 5.24
C THR A 4 13.77 -12.77 3.80
N GLY A 5 14.14 -13.90 3.24
CA GLY A 5 13.76 -14.22 1.88
C GLY A 5 12.26 -14.38 1.75
N ARG A 6 11.63 -15.00 2.74
CA ARG A 6 10.19 -15.18 2.71
C ARG A 6 9.47 -13.86 2.78
N ASN A 7 9.94 -12.95 3.65
CA ASN A 7 9.33 -11.63 3.78
C ASN A 7 9.46 -10.84 2.49
N GLN A 8 10.60 -10.95 1.84
CA GLN A 8 10.80 -10.25 0.59
C GLN A 8 9.86 -10.79 -0.49
N GLY A 9 9.65 -12.10 -0.52
CA GLY A 9 8.73 -12.69 -1.46
C GLY A 9 7.31 -12.23 -1.23
N ASN A 10 6.89 -12.15 0.02
CA ASN A 10 5.55 -11.69 0.34
C ASN A 10 5.34 -10.24 -0.01
N THR A 11 6.35 -9.41 0.24
CA THR A 11 6.28 -7.99 -0.10
C THR A 11 6.18 -7.81 -1.60
N PHE A 12 6.93 -8.60 -2.36
CA PHE A 12 6.88 -8.53 -3.81
C PHE A 12 5.49 -8.87 -4.32
N ARG A 13 4.92 -9.96 -3.82
CA ARG A 13 3.57 -10.38 -4.25
C ARG A 13 2.53 -9.34 -3.90
N LEU A 14 2.63 -8.80 -2.70
CA LEU A 14 1.71 -7.76 -2.25
C LEU A 14 1.80 -6.56 -3.16
N THR A 15 3.02 -6.14 -3.48
CA THR A 15 3.23 -4.96 -4.30
C THR A 15 2.72 -5.19 -5.71
N MET A 16 2.98 -6.37 -6.28
CA MET A 16 2.50 -6.65 -7.63
C MET A 16 0.98 -6.69 -7.69
N ALA A 17 0.33 -7.31 -6.70
CA ALA A 17 -1.12 -7.34 -6.65
C ALA A 17 -1.70 -5.94 -6.50
N ALA A 18 -1.05 -5.10 -5.70
CA ALA A 18 -1.48 -3.72 -5.52
C ALA A 18 -1.35 -2.94 -6.82
N LEU A 19 -0.28 -3.16 -7.56
CA LEU A 19 -0.09 -2.48 -8.83
C LEU A 19 -1.16 -2.84 -9.85
N ILE A 20 -1.58 -4.10 -9.85
CA ILE A 20 -2.63 -4.53 -10.74
C ILE A 20 -3.94 -3.81 -10.41
N SER A 21 -4.32 -3.78 -9.14
CA SER A 21 -5.52 -3.08 -8.72
C SER A 21 -5.44 -1.59 -9.01
N PHE A 22 -4.28 -1.01 -8.77
CA PHE A 22 -4.02 0.39 -9.05
C PHE A 22 -4.20 0.69 -10.56
N SER A 23 -3.70 -0.19 -11.40
CA SER A 23 -3.81 0.01 -12.84
C SER A 23 -5.27 -0.06 -13.31
N GLU A 24 -6.12 -0.72 -12.53
CA GLU A 24 -7.53 -0.85 -12.84
C GLU A 24 -8.37 0.29 -12.25
N GLY A 25 -7.73 1.25 -11.61
CA GLY A 25 -8.43 2.42 -11.11
C GLY A 25 -8.82 2.34 -9.66
N GLU A 26 -8.39 1.32 -8.94
CA GLU A 26 -8.72 1.20 -7.52
C GLU A 26 -7.82 2.09 -6.68
N ASN A 27 -8.33 2.48 -5.52
CA ASN A 27 -7.54 3.19 -4.53
C ASN A 27 -7.02 2.16 -3.54
N VAL A 28 -5.71 2.00 -3.50
CA VAL A 28 -5.08 0.95 -2.72
C VAL A 28 -4.14 1.56 -1.70
N ILE A 29 -4.16 1.02 -0.50
CA ILE A 29 -3.20 1.37 0.54
C ILE A 29 -2.46 0.11 0.94
N CYS A 30 -1.12 0.16 0.82
CA CYS A 30 -0.27 -0.92 1.29
C CYS A 30 0.29 -0.54 2.65
N VAL A 31 0.17 -1.43 3.62
CA VAL A 31 0.62 -1.19 4.99
C VAL A 31 1.81 -2.08 5.26
N HIS A 32 2.90 -1.47 5.70
CA HIS A 32 4.13 -2.18 5.99
C HIS A 32 4.52 -1.97 7.44
N ARG A 33 5.25 -2.93 7.99
CA ARG A 33 5.55 -2.92 9.41
C ARG A 33 6.40 -1.74 9.85
N THR A 34 7.37 -1.36 9.04
CA THR A 34 8.28 -0.27 9.37
C THR A 34 8.38 0.71 8.21
N PRO A 35 8.84 1.95 8.48
CA PRO A 35 9.06 2.90 7.39
C PRO A 35 10.08 2.42 6.37
N ALA A 36 11.09 1.66 6.82
CA ALA A 36 12.09 1.14 5.90
C ALA A 36 11.49 0.15 4.91
N GLU A 37 10.61 -0.72 5.40
CA GLU A 37 9.93 -1.67 4.54
C GLU A 37 8.97 -0.97 3.60
N ARG A 38 8.29 0.06 4.08
CA ARG A 38 7.42 0.87 3.25
C ARG A 38 8.20 1.51 2.11
N ASP A 39 9.35 2.10 2.44
CA ASP A 39 10.16 2.77 1.41
C ASP A 39 10.67 1.78 0.37
N ARG A 40 11.04 0.59 0.81
CA ARG A 40 11.53 -0.44 -0.10
C ARG A 40 10.42 -0.86 -1.07
N ALA A 41 9.22 -1.06 -0.55
CA ALA A 41 8.09 -1.45 -1.39
C ALA A 41 7.71 -0.32 -2.35
N PHE A 42 7.71 0.91 -1.87
CA PHE A 42 7.43 2.05 -2.73
C PHE A 42 8.44 2.16 -3.86
N ASN A 43 9.72 2.01 -3.53
CA ASN A 43 10.76 2.08 -4.56
C ASN A 43 10.60 0.97 -5.59
N MET A 44 10.21 -0.21 -5.15
CA MET A 44 9.97 -1.31 -6.07
C MET A 44 8.84 -0.97 -7.05
N ALA A 45 7.76 -0.42 -6.55
CA ALA A 45 6.62 -0.06 -7.39
C ALA A 45 6.96 1.11 -8.30
N ALA A 46 7.62 2.13 -7.76
CA ALA A 46 7.98 3.31 -8.53
C ALA A 46 8.92 2.94 -9.67
N ASN A 47 9.90 2.09 -9.39
CA ASN A 47 10.85 1.67 -10.41
C ASN A 47 10.17 0.88 -11.53
N ALA A 48 9.17 0.12 -11.18
CA ALA A 48 8.44 -0.64 -12.20
C ALA A 48 7.67 0.25 -13.16
N LEU A 49 7.33 1.47 -12.72
CA LEU A 49 6.50 2.37 -13.50
C LEU A 49 7.20 3.66 -13.92
N ILE A 50 8.50 3.75 -13.70
CA ILE A 50 9.21 5.00 -13.85
C ILE A 50 9.23 5.51 -15.30
N CYS A 51 9.09 4.61 -16.25
CA CYS A 51 9.10 4.99 -17.66
C CYS A 51 7.71 5.14 -18.27
N THR A 52 6.68 5.11 -17.43
CA THR A 52 5.32 5.24 -17.96
C THR A 52 4.85 6.68 -17.89
N ASP A 53 4.00 7.05 -18.83
CA ASP A 53 3.46 8.41 -18.87
C ASP A 53 2.16 8.55 -18.10
N TRP A 54 1.55 7.46 -17.72
CA TRP A 54 0.23 7.48 -17.12
C TRP A 54 0.26 7.45 -15.60
N VAL A 55 1.45 7.50 -15.01
CA VAL A 55 1.59 7.46 -13.56
C VAL A 55 2.32 8.70 -13.08
N GLU A 56 1.76 9.32 -12.06
CA GLU A 56 2.42 10.42 -11.37
C GLU A 56 3.00 9.87 -10.07
N ILE A 57 4.29 10.08 -9.85
CA ILE A 57 5.00 9.55 -8.69
C ILE A 57 5.23 10.67 -7.69
N SER A 58 4.74 10.49 -6.47
CA SER A 58 5.03 11.44 -5.40
C SER A 58 5.60 10.66 -4.24
N ARG A 59 5.72 11.30 -3.09
CA ARG A 59 6.29 10.63 -1.93
C ARG A 59 5.34 9.55 -1.44
N ASN A 60 5.79 8.30 -1.51
CA ASN A 60 5.05 7.12 -1.03
C ASN A 60 3.67 6.97 -1.66
N LYS A 61 3.46 7.59 -2.81
CA LYS A 61 2.15 7.52 -3.46
C LYS A 61 2.30 7.58 -4.97
N LEU A 62 1.50 6.79 -5.65
CA LEU A 62 1.40 6.77 -7.10
C LEU A 62 -0.03 7.12 -7.48
N VAL A 63 -0.18 7.90 -8.54
CA VAL A 63 -1.51 8.26 -9.04
C VAL A 63 -1.61 7.88 -10.50
N ASN A 64 -2.68 7.18 -10.85
CA ASN A 64 -2.96 6.80 -12.22
C ASN A 64 -3.68 7.98 -12.88
N LYS A 65 -3.02 8.64 -13.81
CA LYS A 65 -3.56 9.84 -14.44
C LYS A 65 -4.70 9.55 -15.40
N VAL A 66 -4.86 8.31 -15.78
CA VAL A 66 -5.91 7.92 -16.73
C VAL A 66 -7.23 7.71 -16.03
N ASN A 67 -7.22 7.04 -14.88
CA ASN A 67 -8.47 6.68 -14.21
C ASN A 67 -8.55 7.13 -12.75
N ASN A 68 -7.55 7.89 -12.30
CA ASN A 68 -7.52 8.44 -10.93
C ASN A 68 -7.34 7.41 -9.83
N GLY A 69 -6.93 6.20 -10.17
CA GLY A 69 -6.57 5.22 -9.17
C GLY A 69 -5.36 5.70 -8.38
N THR A 70 -5.24 5.25 -7.14
CA THR A 70 -4.13 5.64 -6.29
C THR A 70 -3.51 4.41 -5.63
N LEU A 71 -2.24 4.52 -5.31
CA LEU A 71 -1.53 3.48 -4.57
C LEU A 71 -0.64 4.19 -3.56
N GLU A 72 -1.00 4.08 -2.29
CA GLU A 72 -0.24 4.69 -1.22
C GLU A 72 0.46 3.62 -0.40
N PHE A 73 1.65 3.95 0.09
CA PHE A 73 2.42 3.05 0.95
C PHE A 73 2.56 3.71 2.31
N MET A 74 2.17 3.00 3.36
CA MET A 74 2.18 3.53 4.73
C MET A 74 2.84 2.53 5.65
N SER A 75 3.51 3.05 6.69
CA SER A 75 3.92 2.19 7.78
C SER A 75 2.69 1.88 8.62
N LEU A 76 2.76 0.81 9.41
CA LEU A 76 1.64 0.42 10.25
C LEU A 76 1.24 1.55 11.20
N ARG A 77 2.22 2.24 11.75
CA ARG A 77 1.94 3.33 12.67
C ARG A 77 1.19 4.47 11.98
N THR A 78 1.63 4.83 10.78
CA THR A 78 0.97 5.89 10.02
C THR A 78 -0.46 5.48 9.67
N PHE A 79 -0.64 4.24 9.27
CA PHE A 79 -1.96 3.74 8.94
C PHE A 79 -2.89 3.79 10.14
N ASP A 80 -2.42 3.31 11.30
CA ASP A 80 -3.23 3.31 12.51
C ASP A 80 -3.59 4.73 12.92
N ASN A 81 -2.66 5.67 12.82
CA ASN A 81 -2.94 7.05 13.13
C ASN A 81 -3.99 7.63 12.18
N SER A 82 -3.91 7.29 10.93
CA SER A 82 -4.89 7.77 9.94
C SER A 82 -6.27 7.24 10.25
N VAL A 83 -6.36 5.98 10.66
CA VAL A 83 -7.63 5.39 11.02
C VAL A 83 -8.21 6.08 12.27
N GLU A 84 -7.38 6.30 13.29
CA GLU A 84 -7.83 6.91 14.53
C GLU A 84 -8.30 8.34 14.31
N ASN A 85 -7.64 9.05 13.42
CA ASN A 85 -7.98 10.44 13.15
C ASN A 85 -9.12 10.58 12.15
N GLY A 86 -9.64 9.47 11.65
CA GLY A 86 -10.74 9.51 10.72
C GLY A 86 -10.37 9.95 9.31
N CYS A 87 -9.07 9.97 9.00
CA CYS A 87 -8.64 10.44 7.69
C CYS A 87 -9.12 9.55 6.55
N LEU A 88 -9.42 8.29 6.85
CA LEU A 88 -9.86 7.34 5.83
C LEU A 88 -11.37 7.10 5.85
N ASN A 89 -12.07 7.78 6.74
CA ASN A 89 -13.52 7.59 6.85
C ASN A 89 -14.23 8.03 5.58
N GLY A 90 -15.13 7.21 5.10
CA GLY A 90 -15.91 7.55 3.91
C GLY A 90 -15.16 7.35 2.61
N ARG A 91 -13.90 6.95 2.66
CA ARG A 91 -13.11 6.72 1.46
C ARG A 91 -13.16 5.25 1.10
N ARG A 92 -13.30 4.98 -0.17
CA ARG A 92 -13.31 3.61 -0.66
C ARG A 92 -11.90 3.21 -0.99
N GLN A 93 -11.33 2.35 -0.16
CA GLN A 93 -9.94 1.93 -0.28
C GLN A 93 -9.83 0.43 -0.16
N SER A 94 -8.88 -0.14 -0.88
CA SER A 94 -8.47 -1.53 -0.69
C SER A 94 -7.23 -1.52 0.17
N ILE A 95 -7.25 -2.27 1.26
CA ILE A 95 -6.12 -2.32 2.17
C ILE A 95 -5.38 -3.64 1.98
N ARG A 96 -4.09 -3.55 1.74
CA ARG A 96 -3.23 -4.71 1.62
C ARG A 96 -2.15 -4.63 2.67
N ARG A 97 -2.09 -5.61 3.53
CA ARG A 97 -1.19 -5.61 4.66
C ARG A 97 -0.03 -6.56 4.42
N ASP A 98 1.17 -6.02 4.60
CA ASP A 98 2.38 -6.82 4.51
C ASP A 98 2.51 -7.70 5.75
N GLU A 99 3.43 -8.63 5.69
CA GLU A 99 3.68 -9.54 6.79
C GLU A 99 4.05 -8.76 8.04
N GLY A 100 3.53 -9.18 9.18
CA GLY A 100 3.79 -8.50 10.44
C GLY A 100 2.84 -7.35 10.73
N CYS A 101 1.92 -7.04 9.81
CA CYS A 101 0.98 -5.94 10.01
C CYS A 101 -0.41 -6.42 10.42
N TRP A 102 -0.59 -7.70 10.59
CA TRP A 102 -1.88 -8.26 11.00
C TRP A 102 -1.92 -8.44 12.51
N ASP A 103 -3.06 -8.17 13.10
CA ASP A 103 -3.26 -8.44 14.52
C ASP A 103 -4.68 -8.95 14.72
N PHE A 104 -5.05 -9.14 15.96
CA PHE A 104 -6.37 -9.70 16.26
C PHE A 104 -7.49 -8.77 15.87
N ASN A 105 -7.18 -7.50 15.73
CA ASN A 105 -8.22 -6.51 15.45
C ASN A 105 -8.24 -6.07 14.00
N ASN A 106 -7.58 -6.79 13.14
CA ASN A 106 -7.50 -6.36 11.75
C ASN A 106 -8.87 -6.27 11.09
N LYS A 107 -9.84 -7.06 11.57
CA LYS A 107 -11.18 -6.99 11.03
C LYS A 107 -11.81 -5.64 11.27
N GLN A 108 -11.53 -5.07 12.44
CA GLN A 108 -12.07 -3.75 12.74
C GLN A 108 -11.44 -2.70 11.85
N ASN A 109 -10.16 -2.86 11.59
CA ASN A 109 -9.48 -1.92 10.71
C ASN A 109 -10.11 -1.89 9.33
N LEU A 110 -10.56 -3.02 8.86
CA LEU A 110 -11.20 -3.09 7.56
C LEU A 110 -12.49 -2.29 7.50
N LYS A 111 -13.15 -2.09 8.61
CA LYS A 111 -14.39 -1.32 8.62
C LYS A 111 -14.17 0.15 8.30
N TYR A 112 -13.01 0.65 8.61
CA TYR A 112 -12.75 2.08 8.45
C TYR A 112 -12.48 2.48 7.02
N VAL A 113 -12.23 1.54 6.18
CA VAL A 113 -11.87 1.86 4.81
C VAL A 113 -12.96 1.54 3.81
N ARG A 114 -14.11 1.21 4.31
CA ARG A 114 -15.25 1.00 3.42
C ARG A 114 -16.13 2.23 3.29
#